data_332c7c8f1b8bfb00d3b5d348c8fae2c8
#
_entry.id   332c7c8f1b8bfb00d3b5d348c8fae2c8
#
_cell.length_a   1.000
_cell.length_b   1.000
_cell.length_c   1.000
_cell.angle_alpha   90.00
_cell.angle_beta   90.00
_cell.angle_gamma   90.00
#
_symmetry.space_group_name_H-M   'P 1'
#
loop_
_entity.id
_entity.type
_entity.pdbx_description
1 polymer ?
#
loop_
_entity_poly.entity_id
_entity_poly.type
_entity_poly.pdbx_seq_one_letter_code
_entity_poly.pdbx_strand_id
1 'polypeptide(L)'
;VCNEVIVKQEVIPATGHKPEIRNAVEATLTTPGYTGDTYCSVCNELLKQGEEIPKTGAHITWVIDGKVVAEEDYLKGIMPSFKGSTDKAPDENYRYTFTGWSPEVVAAEEDATYTAQYSATARVFYTITFNANGGEGSMEPQRFEVGVDTALNTNAFTRENYKFIGWNTAADGSGATYADEGAILELTGDMTLYAQWQFWNGWFTDVNGKQYYKDGELQKTGWTVIDGNTYYLDTETGYAATGIATLIPDG
;
A
#
# COMPACT_ATOMS: atom_id res chain seq x y z
N VAL A 1 -56.32 -85.97 -45.10
CA VAL A 1 -55.64 -84.89 -44.47
C VAL A 1 -55.44 -83.88 -45.57
N CYS A 2 -56.21 -82.74 -45.54
CA CYS A 2 -56.11 -81.64 -46.51
C CYS A 2 -54.91 -80.75 -46.10
N ASN A 3 -53.92 -80.66 -46.94
CA ASN A 3 -52.72 -79.88 -46.76
C ASN A 3 -52.81 -78.58 -47.61
N GLU A 4 -53.98 -77.98 -47.64
CA GLU A 4 -54.23 -76.79 -48.41
C GLU A 4 -53.92 -75.54 -47.56
N VAL A 5 -52.99 -74.70 -48.00
CA VAL A 5 -52.70 -73.41 -47.35
C VAL A 5 -53.84 -72.47 -47.70
N ILE A 6 -54.70 -72.17 -46.74
CA ILE A 6 -55.93 -71.41 -46.93
C ILE A 6 -55.64 -69.88 -47.09
N VAL A 7 -54.53 -69.42 -46.59
CA VAL A 7 -54.08 -68.03 -46.75
C VAL A 7 -52.58 -68.00 -46.96
N LYS A 8 -52.15 -67.45 -48.03
CA LYS A 8 -50.71 -67.13 -48.33
C LYS A 8 -50.27 -66.07 -47.37
N GLN A 9 -49.31 -66.39 -46.54
CA GLN A 9 -48.72 -65.42 -45.60
C GLN A 9 -47.95 -64.35 -46.41
N GLU A 10 -48.43 -63.13 -46.33
CA GLU A 10 -47.71 -61.99 -46.92
C GLU A 10 -46.57 -61.60 -46.00
N VAL A 11 -45.38 -61.40 -46.56
CA VAL A 11 -44.22 -60.85 -45.83
C VAL A 11 -44.49 -59.38 -45.66
N ILE A 12 -44.78 -58.95 -44.41
CA ILE A 12 -44.87 -57.54 -44.07
C ILE A 12 -43.44 -57.02 -43.99
N PRO A 13 -43.04 -56.05 -44.85
CA PRO A 13 -41.72 -55.46 -44.81
C PRO A 13 -41.49 -54.85 -43.39
N ALA A 14 -40.29 -55.04 -42.84
CA ALA A 14 -39.93 -54.35 -41.61
C ALA A 14 -40.01 -52.83 -41.82
N THR A 15 -40.78 -52.16 -41.02
CA THR A 15 -40.98 -50.70 -41.09
C THR A 15 -39.76 -49.89 -40.66
N GLY A 16 -38.67 -50.58 -40.29
CA GLY A 16 -37.45 -49.95 -39.73
C GLY A 16 -37.67 -49.45 -38.29
N HIS A 17 -36.60 -48.99 -37.70
CA HIS A 17 -36.64 -48.35 -36.35
C HIS A 17 -37.09 -46.88 -36.48
N LYS A 18 -37.88 -46.40 -35.50
CA LYS A 18 -38.33 -45.03 -35.42
C LYS A 18 -37.46 -44.30 -34.40
N PRO A 19 -36.47 -43.48 -34.83
CA PRO A 19 -35.51 -42.89 -33.92
C PRO A 19 -36.15 -41.79 -33.08
N GLU A 20 -35.74 -41.76 -31.78
CA GLU A 20 -36.07 -40.73 -30.80
C GLU A 20 -34.82 -40.44 -29.96
N ILE A 21 -34.42 -39.15 -29.85
CA ILE A 21 -33.29 -38.74 -29.03
C ILE A 21 -33.77 -38.60 -27.58
N ARG A 22 -33.03 -39.19 -26.64
CA ARG A 22 -33.27 -39.10 -25.20
C ARG A 22 -32.01 -38.67 -24.47
N ASN A 23 -32.18 -38.07 -23.27
CA ASN A 23 -31.11 -37.64 -22.38
C ASN A 23 -30.14 -36.63 -22.99
N ALA A 24 -30.55 -35.85 -24.02
CA ALA A 24 -29.76 -34.75 -24.52
C ALA A 24 -29.63 -33.66 -23.45
N VAL A 25 -28.41 -33.11 -23.27
CA VAL A 25 -28.09 -32.03 -22.35
C VAL A 25 -27.27 -30.97 -23.12
N GLU A 26 -27.68 -29.74 -23.05
CA GLU A 26 -26.89 -28.67 -23.65
C GLU A 26 -25.60 -28.39 -22.86
N ALA A 27 -24.50 -28.08 -23.56
CA ALA A 27 -23.27 -27.64 -22.91
C ALA A 27 -23.45 -26.23 -22.33
N THR A 28 -22.86 -26.01 -21.15
CA THR A 28 -22.77 -24.70 -20.51
C THR A 28 -21.35 -24.18 -20.55
N LEU A 29 -21.09 -23.01 -19.93
CA LEU A 29 -19.73 -22.48 -19.77
C LEU A 29 -18.81 -23.43 -19.04
N THR A 30 -19.32 -24.11 -18.02
CA THR A 30 -18.51 -24.90 -17.08
C THR A 30 -18.73 -26.40 -17.16
N THR A 31 -19.84 -26.82 -17.78
CA THR A 31 -20.26 -28.23 -17.81
C THR A 31 -20.38 -28.71 -19.25
N PRO A 32 -19.79 -29.84 -19.60
CA PRO A 32 -20.03 -30.49 -20.88
C PRO A 32 -21.51 -30.85 -21.07
N GLY A 33 -21.95 -30.81 -22.29
CA GLY A 33 -23.25 -31.30 -22.70
C GLY A 33 -23.18 -32.74 -23.22
N TYR A 34 -24.31 -33.23 -23.74
CA TYR A 34 -24.46 -34.57 -24.31
C TYR A 34 -25.48 -34.54 -25.46
N THR A 35 -25.12 -35.11 -26.57
CA THR A 35 -26.02 -35.12 -27.79
C THR A 35 -27.27 -35.97 -27.58
N GLY A 36 -27.30 -36.80 -26.53
CA GLY A 36 -28.35 -37.72 -26.22
C GLY A 36 -28.23 -39.04 -27.03
N ASP A 37 -28.77 -40.10 -26.43
CA ASP A 37 -28.86 -41.42 -27.05
C ASP A 37 -30.07 -41.48 -27.99
N THR A 38 -29.90 -42.14 -29.12
CA THR A 38 -30.99 -42.39 -30.06
C THR A 38 -31.55 -43.78 -29.83
N TYR A 39 -32.81 -43.89 -29.40
CA TYR A 39 -33.54 -45.10 -29.18
C TYR A 39 -34.63 -45.27 -30.25
N CYS A 40 -35.04 -46.50 -30.47
CA CYS A 40 -36.28 -46.77 -31.20
C CYS A 40 -37.50 -46.52 -30.31
N SER A 41 -38.39 -45.59 -30.67
CA SER A 41 -39.58 -45.25 -29.89
C SER A 41 -40.63 -46.39 -29.84
N VAL A 42 -40.46 -47.45 -30.67
CA VAL A 42 -41.39 -48.60 -30.74
C VAL A 42 -40.85 -49.78 -29.96
N CYS A 43 -39.57 -50.17 -30.16
CA CYS A 43 -39.00 -51.38 -29.52
C CYS A 43 -38.04 -51.06 -28.38
N ASN A 44 -37.73 -49.76 -28.12
CA ASN A 44 -36.84 -49.25 -27.11
C ASN A 44 -35.37 -49.72 -27.25
N GLU A 45 -34.97 -50.19 -28.42
CA GLU A 45 -33.60 -50.58 -28.72
C GLU A 45 -32.75 -49.34 -28.90
N LEU A 46 -31.49 -49.33 -28.32
CA LEU A 46 -30.49 -48.28 -28.54
C LEU A 46 -29.94 -48.39 -29.96
N LEU A 47 -30.22 -47.37 -30.77
CA LEU A 47 -29.78 -47.29 -32.17
C LEU A 47 -28.43 -46.60 -32.32
N LYS A 48 -28.18 -45.59 -31.50
CA LYS A 48 -26.91 -44.84 -31.49
C LYS A 48 -26.70 -44.25 -30.10
N GLN A 49 -25.49 -44.44 -29.55
CA GLN A 49 -25.03 -43.74 -28.34
C GLN A 49 -24.72 -42.29 -28.68
N GLY A 50 -25.06 -41.37 -27.79
CA GLY A 50 -24.67 -39.98 -27.90
C GLY A 50 -23.20 -39.74 -27.70
N GLU A 51 -22.80 -38.49 -27.92
CA GLU A 51 -21.43 -38.03 -27.78
C GLU A 51 -21.42 -36.85 -26.81
N GLU A 52 -20.30 -36.64 -26.10
CA GLU A 52 -20.07 -35.45 -25.26
C GLU A 52 -19.99 -34.21 -26.12
N ILE A 53 -20.68 -33.15 -25.69
CA ILE A 53 -20.55 -31.80 -26.25
C ILE A 53 -19.61 -31.03 -25.35
N PRO A 54 -18.42 -30.59 -25.83
CA PRO A 54 -17.46 -29.84 -25.00
C PRO A 54 -18.10 -28.59 -24.38
N LYS A 55 -17.70 -28.24 -23.14
CA LYS A 55 -18.12 -26.99 -22.51
C LYS A 55 -17.74 -25.78 -23.37
N THR A 56 -18.54 -24.72 -23.31
CA THR A 56 -18.38 -23.51 -24.15
C THR A 56 -17.49 -22.46 -23.52
N GLY A 57 -17.03 -22.68 -22.29
CA GLY A 57 -16.18 -21.77 -21.56
C GLY A 57 -14.90 -22.42 -21.05
N ALA A 58 -14.06 -21.58 -20.42
CA ALA A 58 -12.85 -21.92 -19.72
C ALA A 58 -12.86 -21.27 -18.34
N HIS A 59 -12.43 -22.01 -17.33
CA HIS A 59 -12.29 -21.53 -15.95
C HIS A 59 -10.90 -20.94 -15.76
N ILE A 60 -10.82 -19.66 -15.36
CA ILE A 60 -9.57 -18.93 -15.18
C ILE A 60 -9.36 -18.65 -13.71
N THR A 61 -8.19 -19.09 -13.20
CA THR A 61 -7.76 -18.89 -11.81
C THR A 61 -6.59 -17.91 -11.77
N TRP A 62 -6.70 -16.88 -10.94
CA TRP A 62 -5.64 -15.90 -10.72
C TRP A 62 -4.98 -16.13 -9.35
N VAL A 63 -3.66 -16.23 -9.34
CA VAL A 63 -2.86 -16.55 -8.15
C VAL A 63 -1.83 -15.46 -7.87
N ILE A 64 -1.83 -14.96 -6.64
CA ILE A 64 -0.82 -14.02 -6.12
C ILE A 64 -0.23 -14.61 -4.84
N ASP A 65 1.08 -14.67 -4.74
CA ASP A 65 1.81 -15.23 -3.59
C ASP A 65 1.30 -16.62 -3.17
N GLY A 66 0.99 -17.47 -4.16
CA GLY A 66 0.50 -18.83 -3.93
C GLY A 66 -0.94 -18.91 -3.44
N LYS A 67 -1.67 -17.80 -3.41
CA LYS A 67 -3.08 -17.75 -3.01
C LYS A 67 -3.95 -17.46 -4.22
N VAL A 68 -5.05 -18.14 -4.35
CA VAL A 68 -6.11 -17.82 -5.32
C VAL A 68 -6.75 -16.50 -4.89
N VAL A 69 -6.72 -15.51 -5.79
CA VAL A 69 -7.25 -14.17 -5.54
C VAL A 69 -8.51 -13.86 -6.36
N ALA A 70 -8.73 -14.58 -7.45
CA ALA A 70 -9.95 -14.54 -8.23
C ALA A 70 -10.10 -15.79 -9.08
N GLU A 71 -11.35 -16.16 -9.37
CA GLU A 71 -11.75 -17.21 -10.29
C GLU A 71 -12.92 -16.69 -11.12
N GLU A 72 -12.83 -16.87 -12.43
CA GLU A 72 -13.83 -16.36 -13.37
C GLU A 72 -13.97 -17.32 -14.55
N ASP A 73 -15.21 -17.48 -15.04
CA ASP A 73 -15.50 -18.25 -16.24
C ASP A 73 -15.62 -17.34 -17.45
N TYR A 74 -14.89 -17.64 -18.51
CA TYR A 74 -14.88 -16.92 -19.77
C TYR A 74 -15.43 -17.77 -20.90
N LEU A 75 -16.15 -17.17 -21.83
CA LEU A 75 -16.41 -17.81 -23.11
C LEU A 75 -15.09 -18.08 -23.85
N LYS A 76 -15.01 -19.23 -24.55
CA LYS A 76 -13.84 -19.53 -25.40
C LYS A 76 -13.56 -18.41 -26.39
N GLY A 77 -12.28 -18.11 -26.60
CA GLY A 77 -11.81 -17.03 -27.47
C GLY A 77 -11.78 -15.65 -26.82
N ILE A 78 -12.34 -15.46 -25.61
CA ILE A 78 -12.29 -14.19 -24.89
C ILE A 78 -10.98 -14.06 -24.13
N MET A 79 -10.33 -12.90 -24.21
CA MET A 79 -9.12 -12.58 -23.46
C MET A 79 -9.45 -12.33 -21.98
N PRO A 80 -8.96 -13.17 -21.04
CA PRO A 80 -9.14 -12.93 -19.61
C PRO A 80 -8.43 -11.68 -19.14
N SER A 81 -8.96 -11.02 -18.10
CA SER A 81 -8.37 -9.81 -17.53
C SER A 81 -8.59 -9.77 -16.02
N PHE A 82 -7.50 -9.80 -15.26
CA PHE A 82 -7.57 -9.61 -13.81
C PHE A 82 -8.05 -8.21 -13.45
N LYS A 83 -9.01 -8.11 -12.53
CA LYS A 83 -9.63 -6.84 -12.11
C LYS A 83 -9.19 -6.35 -10.73
N GLY A 84 -8.41 -7.15 -10.02
CA GLY A 84 -7.91 -6.81 -8.69
C GLY A 84 -6.62 -6.02 -8.70
N SER A 85 -6.08 -5.72 -7.50
CA SER A 85 -4.73 -5.16 -7.33
C SER A 85 -3.69 -6.26 -7.48
N THR A 86 -2.60 -5.92 -8.17
CA THR A 86 -1.39 -6.74 -8.27
C THR A 86 -0.29 -6.25 -7.34
N ASP A 87 -0.60 -5.32 -6.42
CA ASP A 87 0.36 -4.79 -5.47
C ASP A 87 0.82 -5.89 -4.51
N LYS A 88 2.12 -5.96 -4.33
CA LYS A 88 2.76 -6.81 -3.34
C LYS A 88 3.47 -5.95 -2.32
N ALA A 89 3.14 -6.14 -1.03
CA ALA A 89 3.80 -5.43 0.04
C ALA A 89 5.30 -5.73 0.07
N PRO A 90 6.16 -4.72 0.34
CA PRO A 90 7.59 -4.96 0.54
C PRO A 90 7.81 -5.82 1.79
N ASP A 91 8.84 -6.64 1.77
CA ASP A 91 9.38 -7.29 2.96
C ASP A 91 10.55 -6.49 3.55
N GLU A 92 11.31 -7.10 4.46
CA GLU A 92 12.45 -6.44 5.10
C GLU A 92 13.56 -6.06 4.11
N ASN A 93 13.73 -6.83 3.04
CA ASN A 93 14.87 -6.75 2.14
C ASN A 93 14.53 -6.23 0.75
N TYR A 94 13.28 -6.40 0.30
CA TYR A 94 12.89 -6.14 -1.08
C TYR A 94 11.57 -5.38 -1.20
N ARG A 95 11.50 -4.56 -2.25
CA ARG A 95 10.26 -4.05 -2.84
C ARG A 95 9.95 -4.85 -4.09
N TYR A 96 8.68 -5.05 -4.36
CA TYR A 96 8.21 -5.86 -5.47
C TYR A 96 7.46 -5.00 -6.48
N THR A 97 7.78 -5.21 -7.75
CA THR A 97 7.06 -4.58 -8.86
C THR A 97 6.48 -5.68 -9.73
N PHE A 98 5.18 -5.64 -9.94
CA PHE A 98 4.49 -6.59 -10.81
C PHE A 98 5.06 -6.49 -12.24
N THR A 99 5.39 -7.64 -12.84
CA THR A 99 5.98 -7.72 -14.19
C THR A 99 5.06 -8.41 -15.19
N GLY A 100 4.02 -9.09 -14.72
CA GLY A 100 3.09 -9.80 -15.58
C GLY A 100 2.59 -11.09 -14.95
N TRP A 101 1.93 -11.89 -15.74
CA TRP A 101 1.39 -13.20 -15.36
C TRP A 101 2.19 -14.33 -16.00
N SER A 102 2.29 -15.46 -15.33
CA SER A 102 2.87 -16.69 -15.85
C SER A 102 1.85 -17.83 -15.76
N PRO A 103 1.55 -18.54 -16.86
CA PRO A 103 1.98 -18.23 -18.24
C PRO A 103 1.47 -16.86 -18.71
N GLU A 104 1.95 -16.39 -19.87
CA GLU A 104 1.40 -15.19 -20.50
C GLU A 104 -0.11 -15.37 -20.74
N VAL A 105 -0.89 -14.32 -20.49
CA VAL A 105 -2.35 -14.37 -20.64
C VAL A 105 -2.69 -14.44 -22.12
N VAL A 106 -3.45 -15.45 -22.47
CA VAL A 106 -3.95 -15.69 -23.84
C VAL A 106 -5.47 -15.81 -23.84
N ALA A 107 -6.08 -15.81 -25.04
CA ALA A 107 -7.50 -16.06 -25.16
C ALA A 107 -7.89 -17.40 -24.49
N ALA A 108 -8.98 -17.41 -23.77
CA ALA A 108 -9.45 -18.55 -22.97
C ALA A 108 -9.97 -19.68 -23.87
N GLU A 109 -9.16 -20.68 -24.14
CA GLU A 109 -9.57 -21.90 -24.86
C GLU A 109 -9.79 -23.07 -23.92
N GLU A 110 -9.03 -23.14 -22.83
CA GLU A 110 -9.05 -24.17 -21.80
C GLU A 110 -8.92 -23.54 -20.43
N ASP A 111 -9.19 -24.32 -19.38
CA ASP A 111 -8.96 -23.88 -18.01
C ASP A 111 -7.50 -23.53 -17.80
N ALA A 112 -7.24 -22.40 -17.17
CA ALA A 112 -5.89 -21.90 -16.96
C ALA A 112 -5.72 -21.25 -15.59
N THR A 113 -4.50 -21.36 -15.07
CA THR A 113 -4.08 -20.67 -13.85
C THR A 113 -2.95 -19.71 -14.20
N TYR A 114 -3.17 -18.43 -13.89
CA TYR A 114 -2.19 -17.38 -14.09
C TYR A 114 -1.60 -16.95 -12.75
N THR A 115 -0.29 -17.05 -12.61
CA THR A 115 0.45 -16.69 -11.39
C THR A 115 1.18 -15.38 -11.61
N ALA A 116 0.96 -14.41 -10.70
CA ALA A 116 1.63 -13.13 -10.75
C ALA A 116 3.14 -13.27 -10.61
N GLN A 117 3.86 -12.55 -11.46
CA GLN A 117 5.32 -12.47 -11.46
C GLN A 117 5.76 -11.08 -11.00
N TYR A 118 6.87 -11.04 -10.25
CA TYR A 118 7.40 -9.81 -9.69
C TYR A 118 8.90 -9.71 -9.91
N SER A 119 9.37 -8.51 -10.19
CA SER A 119 10.78 -8.17 -10.00
C SER A 119 10.98 -7.70 -8.57
N ALA A 120 12.09 -8.10 -7.95
CA ALA A 120 12.47 -7.69 -6.61
C ALA A 120 13.61 -6.66 -6.70
N THR A 121 13.44 -5.50 -6.05
CA THR A 121 14.46 -4.47 -5.90
C THR A 121 14.88 -4.42 -4.44
N ALA A 122 16.18 -4.51 -4.16
CA ALA A 122 16.69 -4.45 -2.80
C ALA A 122 16.36 -3.10 -2.15
N ARG A 123 15.90 -3.14 -0.90
CA ARG A 123 15.70 -1.96 -0.06
C ARG A 123 17.04 -1.57 0.54
N VAL A 124 17.40 -0.31 0.41
CA VAL A 124 18.62 0.26 0.98
C VAL A 124 18.23 1.21 2.10
N PHE A 125 18.88 1.07 3.25
CA PHE A 125 18.61 1.89 4.42
C PHE A 125 19.87 2.57 4.89
N TYR A 126 19.73 3.81 5.33
CA TYR A 126 20.76 4.56 6.04
C TYR A 126 20.23 5.07 7.38
N THR A 127 21.14 5.36 8.28
CA THR A 127 20.85 5.84 9.64
C THR A 127 21.27 7.28 9.78
N ILE A 128 20.39 8.11 10.32
CA ILE A 128 20.70 9.45 10.77
C ILE A 128 20.83 9.43 12.29
N THR A 129 21.99 9.86 12.76
CA THR A 129 22.26 10.06 14.19
C THR A 129 22.14 11.56 14.50
N PHE A 130 21.43 11.90 15.56
CA PHE A 130 21.25 13.28 16.00
C PHE A 130 22.25 13.63 17.10
N ASN A 131 22.92 14.75 16.96
CA ASN A 131 23.87 15.27 17.94
C ASN A 131 23.36 16.59 18.50
N ALA A 132 23.28 16.69 19.82
CA ALA A 132 22.77 17.87 20.49
C ALA A 132 23.64 19.13 20.28
N ASN A 133 24.90 18.98 19.88
CA ASN A 133 25.84 20.08 19.58
C ASN A 133 25.90 21.15 20.70
N GLY A 134 26.13 20.70 21.91
CA GLY A 134 26.17 21.55 23.11
C GLY A 134 24.81 21.81 23.74
N GLY A 135 23.74 21.16 23.25
CA GLY A 135 22.45 21.05 23.94
C GLY A 135 22.39 19.85 24.86
N GLU A 136 21.25 19.69 25.51
CA GLU A 136 20.90 18.60 26.44
C GLU A 136 19.74 17.78 25.88
N GLY A 137 19.56 16.55 26.41
CA GLY A 137 18.53 15.61 25.97
C GLY A 137 19.09 14.45 25.15
N SER A 138 18.23 13.66 24.58
CA SER A 138 18.58 12.52 23.71
C SER A 138 17.55 12.35 22.60
N MET A 139 18.03 11.86 21.47
CA MET A 139 17.20 11.42 20.35
C MET A 139 17.71 10.08 19.86
N GLU A 140 16.80 9.15 19.61
CA GLU A 140 17.13 7.88 18.98
C GLU A 140 17.52 8.10 17.51
N PRO A 141 18.50 7.32 17.00
CA PRO A 141 18.81 7.33 15.57
C PRO A 141 17.58 7.01 14.73
N GLN A 142 17.42 7.69 13.61
CA GLN A 142 16.31 7.48 12.68
C GLN A 142 16.79 6.74 11.45
N ARG A 143 16.09 5.64 11.10
CA ARG A 143 16.38 4.84 9.91
C ARG A 143 15.57 5.35 8.73
N PHE A 144 16.24 5.55 7.61
CA PHE A 144 15.67 6.03 6.34
C PHE A 144 15.83 4.98 5.25
N GLU A 145 14.79 4.80 4.47
CA GLU A 145 14.85 3.98 3.27
C GLU A 145 15.09 4.86 2.04
N VAL A 146 16.08 4.52 1.24
CA VAL A 146 16.41 5.23 -0.01
C VAL A 146 15.21 5.21 -0.96
N GLY A 147 14.85 6.38 -1.50
CA GLY A 147 13.73 6.55 -2.42
C GLY A 147 12.35 6.60 -1.74
N VAL A 148 12.30 6.74 -0.42
CA VAL A 148 11.07 6.98 0.33
C VAL A 148 11.16 8.33 1.02
N ASP A 149 10.23 9.21 0.70
CA ASP A 149 10.12 10.50 1.36
C ASP A 149 9.79 10.29 2.84
N THR A 150 10.73 10.66 3.70
CA THR A 150 10.58 10.55 5.15
C THR A 150 11.06 11.85 5.78
N ALA A 151 10.25 12.44 6.65
CA ALA A 151 10.62 13.61 7.43
C ALA A 151 11.55 13.24 8.59
N LEU A 152 12.41 14.17 8.96
CA LEU A 152 13.18 14.10 10.20
C LEU A 152 12.23 14.08 11.41
N ASN A 153 12.61 13.37 12.46
CA ASN A 153 11.95 13.47 13.74
C ASN A 153 12.08 14.88 14.29
N THR A 154 11.04 15.35 14.99
CA THR A 154 11.05 16.63 15.71
C THR A 154 12.21 16.70 16.69
N ASN A 155 12.88 17.82 16.74
CA ASN A 155 13.96 18.04 17.68
C ASN A 155 13.49 17.89 19.14
N ALA A 156 14.20 17.05 19.91
CA ALA A 156 13.97 16.86 21.35
C ALA A 156 15.11 17.40 22.21
N PHE A 157 16.15 17.99 21.61
CA PHE A 157 17.21 18.64 22.37
C PHE A 157 16.79 20.03 22.82
N THR A 158 17.35 20.46 23.93
CA THR A 158 17.22 21.80 24.48
C THR A 158 18.58 22.39 24.76
N ARG A 159 18.68 23.71 24.77
CA ARG A 159 19.89 24.42 25.18
C ARG A 159 19.49 25.69 25.91
N GLU A 160 19.99 25.85 27.13
CA GLU A 160 19.67 27.02 27.94
C GLU A 160 20.08 28.33 27.21
N ASN A 161 19.19 29.31 27.20
CA ASN A 161 19.33 30.61 26.53
C ASN A 161 19.48 30.59 25.01
N TYR A 162 19.21 29.42 24.37
CA TYR A 162 19.23 29.28 22.92
C TYR A 162 17.92 28.74 22.39
N LYS A 163 17.60 29.09 21.16
CA LYS A 163 16.55 28.45 20.39
C LYS A 163 17.20 27.53 19.36
N PHE A 164 16.57 26.40 19.13
CA PHE A 164 16.91 25.53 18.00
C PHE A 164 16.51 26.21 16.68
N ILE A 165 17.40 26.17 15.69
CA ILE A 165 17.18 26.81 14.37
C ILE A 165 17.26 25.81 13.21
N GLY A 166 17.51 24.54 13.46
CA GLY A 166 17.60 23.49 12.45
C GLY A 166 18.79 22.58 12.63
N TRP A 167 18.99 21.74 11.68
CA TRP A 167 20.04 20.72 11.65
C TRP A 167 21.11 21.09 10.62
N ASN A 168 22.33 20.63 10.84
CA ASN A 168 23.43 20.75 9.90
C ASN A 168 24.29 19.49 9.89
N THR A 169 24.90 19.15 8.76
CA THR A 169 25.83 18.02 8.65
C THR A 169 27.19 18.28 9.28
N ALA A 170 27.48 19.52 9.63
CA ALA A 170 28.69 19.93 10.34
C ALA A 170 28.33 20.64 11.67
N ALA A 171 29.07 20.36 12.73
CA ALA A 171 28.80 20.94 14.06
C ALA A 171 28.90 22.46 14.08
N ASP A 172 29.78 23.04 13.26
CA ASP A 172 30.01 24.49 13.12
C ASP A 172 29.03 25.20 12.18
N GLY A 173 28.05 24.44 11.59
CA GLY A 173 27.06 24.97 10.66
C GLY A 173 27.53 25.16 9.23
N SER A 174 28.74 24.74 8.88
CA SER A 174 29.32 24.93 7.54
C SER A 174 28.83 23.92 6.49
N GLY A 175 28.14 22.87 6.92
CA GLY A 175 27.64 21.81 6.05
C GLY A 175 26.25 22.09 5.46
N ALA A 176 25.60 21.03 4.99
CA ALA A 176 24.23 21.10 4.49
C ALA A 176 23.23 21.29 5.64
N THR A 177 22.23 22.15 5.42
CA THR A 177 21.21 22.54 6.41
C THR A 177 19.90 21.81 6.17
N TYR A 178 19.24 21.37 7.24
CA TYR A 178 17.91 20.78 7.21
C TYR A 178 17.00 21.45 8.24
N ALA A 179 15.76 21.67 7.87
CA ALA A 179 14.75 22.17 8.81
C ALA A 179 14.36 21.06 9.80
N ASP A 180 13.81 21.46 10.93
CA ASP A 180 13.11 20.52 11.82
C ASP A 180 11.93 19.88 11.08
N GLU A 181 11.74 18.58 11.24
CA GLU A 181 10.74 17.80 10.47
C GLU A 181 10.91 17.92 8.94
N GLY A 182 12.04 18.41 8.47
CA GLY A 182 12.34 18.55 7.06
C GLY A 182 12.46 17.21 6.35
N ALA A 183 12.00 17.12 5.10
CA ALA A 183 12.17 15.93 4.29
C ALA A 183 13.64 15.77 3.86
N ILE A 184 14.12 14.53 3.88
CA ILE A 184 15.41 14.15 3.29
C ILE A 184 15.12 13.35 2.03
N LEU A 185 15.48 13.91 0.88
CA LEU A 185 15.15 13.35 -0.43
C LEU A 185 16.19 12.37 -0.95
N GLU A 186 17.48 12.58 -0.63
CA GLU A 186 18.56 11.74 -1.17
C GLU A 186 19.62 11.45 -0.09
N LEU A 187 19.51 10.31 0.55
CA LEU A 187 20.53 9.80 1.46
C LEU A 187 21.44 8.82 0.69
N THR A 188 22.75 9.09 0.71
CA THR A 188 23.76 8.25 0.03
C THR A 188 24.61 7.44 1.01
N GLY A 189 24.38 7.60 2.32
CA GLY A 189 25.11 6.93 3.40
C GLY A 189 24.58 7.34 4.77
N ASP A 190 25.07 6.70 5.80
CA ASP A 190 24.81 7.14 7.18
C ASP A 190 25.33 8.55 7.41
N MET A 191 24.61 9.37 8.17
CA MET A 191 25.02 10.72 8.48
C MET A 191 24.75 11.09 9.93
N THR A 192 25.47 12.12 10.40
CA THR A 192 25.18 12.77 11.68
C THR A 192 24.65 14.17 11.42
N LEU A 193 23.53 14.51 12.02
CA LEU A 193 22.98 15.85 12.04
C LEU A 193 23.23 16.52 13.38
N TYR A 194 23.82 17.69 13.34
CA TYR A 194 24.16 18.50 14.51
C TYR A 194 23.11 19.59 14.69
N ALA A 195 22.53 19.67 15.88
CA ALA A 195 21.60 20.74 16.23
C ALA A 195 22.30 22.10 16.09
N GLN A 196 21.64 23.02 15.45
CA GLN A 196 22.11 24.40 15.32
C GLN A 196 21.34 25.28 16.27
N TRP A 197 22.09 26.14 16.96
CA TRP A 197 21.57 26.94 18.04
C TRP A 197 21.81 28.42 17.78
N GLN A 198 20.82 29.23 18.07
CA GLN A 198 20.91 30.69 18.05
C GLN A 198 20.54 31.22 19.43
N PHE A 199 21.32 32.18 19.95
CA PHE A 199 20.95 32.89 21.17
C PHE A 199 19.54 33.46 21.06
N TRP A 200 18.79 33.37 22.14
CA TRP A 200 17.55 34.07 22.24
C TRP A 200 17.81 35.57 22.16
N ASN A 201 17.13 36.24 21.24
CA ASN A 201 17.07 37.68 21.12
C ASN A 201 15.59 38.10 20.98
N GLY A 202 15.14 39.01 21.83
CA GLY A 202 13.76 39.45 21.82
C GLY A 202 12.89 38.75 22.90
N TRP A 203 11.60 38.80 22.67
CA TRP A 203 10.63 38.28 23.61
C TRP A 203 10.48 36.76 23.52
N PHE A 204 10.62 36.11 24.66
CA PHE A 204 10.25 34.73 24.87
C PHE A 204 8.99 34.66 25.71
N THR A 205 8.07 33.75 25.43
CA THR A 205 6.82 33.57 26.16
C THR A 205 6.65 32.09 26.52
N ASP A 206 6.40 31.83 27.79
CA ASP A 206 6.07 30.51 28.31
C ASP A 206 4.78 30.57 29.14
N VAL A 207 4.48 29.48 29.87
CA VAL A 207 3.29 29.39 30.74
C VAL A 207 3.29 30.38 31.91
N ASN A 208 4.45 30.88 32.28
CA ASN A 208 4.63 31.83 33.40
C ASN A 208 4.60 33.28 32.94
N GLY A 209 4.75 33.55 31.64
CA GLY A 209 4.71 34.92 31.12
C GLY A 209 5.72 35.18 29.99
N LYS A 210 6.14 36.47 29.90
CA LYS A 210 7.10 36.92 28.90
C LYS A 210 8.42 37.33 29.53
N GLN A 211 9.51 36.92 28.94
CA GLN A 211 10.87 37.34 29.27
C GLN A 211 11.53 37.95 28.05
N TYR A 212 12.45 38.88 28.26
CA TYR A 212 13.24 39.50 27.18
C TYR A 212 14.70 39.10 27.23
N TYR A 213 15.20 38.60 26.11
CA TYR A 213 16.59 38.22 25.96
C TYR A 213 17.32 39.19 25.03
N LYS A 214 18.51 39.58 25.38
CA LYS A 214 19.43 40.36 24.57
C LYS A 214 20.79 39.67 24.51
N ASP A 215 21.21 39.32 23.31
CA ASP A 215 22.46 38.61 23.04
C ASP A 215 22.62 37.31 23.85
N GLY A 216 21.48 36.58 24.00
CA GLY A 216 21.40 35.35 24.76
C GLY A 216 21.26 35.49 26.28
N GLU A 217 21.33 36.72 26.77
CA GLU A 217 21.19 36.99 28.22
C GLU A 217 19.76 37.39 28.57
N LEU A 218 19.21 36.71 29.57
CA LEU A 218 17.90 37.09 30.16
C LEU A 218 18.02 38.44 30.85
N GLN A 219 17.20 39.39 30.43
CA GLN A 219 17.21 40.72 31.01
C GLN A 219 16.38 40.73 32.32
N LYS A 220 17.01 41.13 33.42
CA LYS A 220 16.46 41.26 34.78
C LYS A 220 16.69 42.69 35.30
N THR A 221 16.28 43.66 34.53
CA THR A 221 16.76 45.06 34.67
C THR A 221 15.77 45.95 35.42
N GLY A 222 14.67 45.48 35.88
CA GLY A 222 13.61 46.33 36.39
C GLY A 222 12.94 47.11 35.27
N TRP A 223 12.81 48.44 35.41
CA TRP A 223 12.27 49.28 34.37
C TRP A 223 13.22 49.39 33.20
N THR A 224 12.73 49.07 32.01
CA THR A 224 13.52 49.15 30.79
C THR A 224 12.67 49.55 29.59
N VAL A 225 13.28 50.12 28.55
CA VAL A 225 12.62 50.46 27.28
C VAL A 225 13.04 49.44 26.21
N ILE A 226 12.08 48.78 25.63
CA ILE A 226 12.27 47.80 24.57
C ILE A 226 11.35 48.20 23.42
N ASP A 227 11.91 48.41 22.22
CA ASP A 227 11.18 48.79 21.02
C ASP A 227 10.24 50.00 21.23
N GLY A 228 10.72 51.00 22.03
CA GLY A 228 10.01 52.23 22.34
C GLY A 228 8.91 52.10 23.42
N ASN A 229 8.67 50.91 23.95
CA ASN A 229 7.72 50.68 25.05
C ASN A 229 8.45 50.44 26.36
N THR A 230 7.87 50.91 27.47
CA THR A 230 8.45 50.72 28.80
C THR A 230 7.86 49.48 29.45
N TYR A 231 8.75 48.61 29.91
CA TYR A 231 8.41 47.37 30.62
C TYR A 231 9.11 47.33 31.98
N TYR A 232 8.50 46.59 32.92
CA TYR A 232 9.19 46.20 34.12
C TYR A 232 9.55 44.70 34.00
N LEU A 233 10.83 44.39 33.97
CA LEU A 233 11.33 43.01 33.98
C LEU A 233 11.73 42.69 35.42
N ASP A 234 11.09 41.67 36.00
CA ASP A 234 11.38 41.24 37.37
C ASP A 234 12.87 40.97 37.56
N THR A 235 13.45 41.51 38.62
CA THR A 235 14.91 41.48 38.84
C THR A 235 15.43 40.12 39.31
N GLU A 236 14.54 39.20 39.70
CA GLU A 236 14.91 37.83 40.08
C GLU A 236 14.61 36.85 38.96
N THR A 237 13.44 36.92 38.37
CA THR A 237 12.94 35.94 37.38
C THR A 237 13.04 36.41 35.92
N GLY A 238 13.15 37.73 35.70
CA GLY A 238 13.16 38.33 34.36
C GLY A 238 11.81 38.37 33.64
N TYR A 239 10.72 37.93 34.29
CA TYR A 239 9.38 38.03 33.69
C TYR A 239 8.89 39.47 33.61
N ALA A 240 8.31 39.82 32.50
CA ALA A 240 7.67 41.12 32.33
C ALA A 240 6.38 41.19 33.18
N ALA A 241 6.24 42.25 33.95
CA ALA A 241 5.04 42.47 34.69
C ALA A 241 3.82 42.65 33.76
N THR A 242 2.71 42.02 34.11
CA THR A 242 1.43 42.16 33.42
C THR A 242 0.51 43.05 34.23
N GLY A 243 -0.06 44.06 33.58
CA GLY A 243 -0.92 45.06 34.26
C GLY A 243 -0.17 46.36 34.62
N ILE A 244 -0.82 47.20 35.42
CA ILE A 244 -0.23 48.47 35.89
C ILE A 244 0.64 48.13 37.11
N ALA A 245 1.99 48.11 36.91
CA ALA A 245 2.90 48.05 38.04
C ALA A 245 2.85 49.39 38.79
N THR A 246 2.27 49.44 39.95
CA THR A 246 2.36 50.60 40.85
C THR A 246 3.64 50.46 41.66
N LEU A 247 4.65 51.26 41.32
CA LEU A 247 5.81 51.39 42.20
C LEU A 247 5.37 51.98 43.53
N ILE A 248 5.53 51.22 44.57
CA ILE A 248 5.62 51.79 45.93
C ILE A 248 7.08 52.17 46.07
N PRO A 249 7.47 53.43 46.20
CA PRO A 249 8.82 53.77 46.53
C PRO A 249 9.14 53.18 47.89
N ASP A 250 10.19 52.39 47.94
CA ASP A 250 10.78 52.01 49.24
C ASP A 250 11.22 53.32 49.89
N GLY A 251 10.61 53.59 51.11
CA GLY A 251 10.87 54.74 51.90
C GLY A 251 12.19 54.71 52.65
#